data_dbcc9849ea928f70981387537f005ca8
#
_entry.id   dbcc9849ea928f70981387537f005ca8
#
_cell.length_a   1.000
_cell.length_b   1.000
_cell.length_c   1.000
_cell.angle_alpha   90.00
_cell.angle_beta   90.00
_cell.angle_gamma   90.00
#
_symmetry.space_group_name_H-M   'P 1'
#
loop_
_entity.id
_entity.type
_entity.pdbx_description
1 polymer ?
#
loop_
_entity_poly.entity_id
_entity_poly.type
_entity_poly.pdbx_seq_one_letter_code
_entity_poly.pdbx_strand_id
1 'polypeptide(L)' 'MIQQKSKFDLKWKVIRKQSMEWWSLVAEHDLKKVDKAEDKLNKFLTILQVKYGYTREQARVEINKRWAEFNRAQE' A
#
# COMPACT_ATOMS: atom_id res chain seq x y z
N MET A 1 -16.24 22.01 2.47
CA MET A 1 -15.08 21.82 1.61
C MET A 1 -14.84 20.34 1.34
N ILE A 2 -14.67 20.01 0.10
CA ILE A 2 -14.49 18.62 -0.29
C ILE A 2 -13.04 18.21 -0.11
N GLN A 3 -12.83 17.17 0.68
CA GLN A 3 -11.51 16.59 0.81
C GLN A 3 -11.29 15.60 -0.31
N GLN A 4 -10.26 15.82 -1.08
CA GLN A 4 -9.91 14.87 -2.13
C GLN A 4 -9.02 13.78 -1.54
N LYS A 5 -9.44 12.56 -1.74
CA LYS A 5 -8.61 11.43 -1.37
C LYS A 5 -7.51 11.27 -2.41
N SER A 6 -6.34 10.86 -1.97
CA SER A 6 -5.25 10.58 -2.88
C SER A 6 -5.62 9.38 -3.76
N LYS A 7 -4.89 9.22 -4.86
CA LYS A 7 -5.09 8.06 -5.73
C LYS A 7 -4.87 6.76 -4.96
N PHE A 8 -3.92 6.76 -4.04
CA PHE A 8 -3.65 5.59 -3.22
C PHE A 8 -4.85 5.26 -2.34
N ASP A 9 -5.48 6.26 -1.75
CA ASP A 9 -6.65 6.04 -0.90
C ASP A 9 -7.77 5.35 -1.68
N LEU A 10 -7.98 5.76 -2.91
CA LEU A 10 -9.00 5.17 -3.76
C LEU A 10 -8.69 3.71 -4.11
N LYS A 11 -7.43 3.36 -4.16
CA LYS A 11 -6.98 2.00 -4.48
C LYS A 11 -6.77 1.16 -3.23
N TRP A 12 -6.78 1.79 -2.06
CA TRP A 12 -6.38 1.11 -0.82
C TRP A 12 -7.16 -0.17 -0.55
N LYS A 13 -8.45 -0.15 -0.79
CA LYS A 13 -9.28 -1.33 -0.54
C LYS A 13 -8.79 -2.55 -1.31
N VAL A 14 -8.41 -2.35 -2.56
CA VAL A 14 -7.89 -3.41 -3.41
C VAL A 14 -6.48 -3.79 -2.99
N ILE A 15 -5.62 -2.79 -2.78
CA ILE A 15 -4.24 -3.01 -2.36
C ILE A 15 -4.21 -3.77 -1.03
N ARG A 16 -5.08 -3.39 -0.09
CA ARG A 16 -5.18 -4.04 1.20
C ARG A 16 -5.46 -5.53 1.04
N LYS A 17 -6.38 -5.85 0.17
CA LYS A 17 -6.77 -7.23 -0.09
C LYS A 17 -5.62 -8.08 -0.59
N GLN A 18 -4.75 -7.48 -1.41
CA GLN A 18 -3.63 -8.18 -2.02
C GLN A 18 -2.34 -8.11 -1.21
N SER A 19 -2.28 -7.19 -0.25
CA SER A 19 -1.02 -6.88 0.44
C SER A 19 -0.35 -8.08 1.09
N MET A 20 -1.11 -8.93 1.74
CA MET A 20 -0.51 -10.07 2.43
C MET A 20 0.01 -11.12 1.46
N GLU A 21 -0.49 -11.14 0.23
CA GLU A 21 0.06 -12.00 -0.81
C GLU A 21 1.31 -11.39 -1.41
N TRP A 22 1.27 -10.08 -1.68
CA TRP A 22 2.39 -9.39 -2.31
C TRP A 22 3.57 -9.23 -1.36
N TRP A 23 3.27 -9.01 -0.07
CA TRP A 23 4.29 -8.76 0.94
C TRP A 23 4.00 -9.64 2.16
N SER A 24 4.59 -10.82 2.19
CA SER A 24 4.29 -11.81 3.21
C SER A 24 4.64 -11.37 4.63
N LEU A 25 5.55 -10.40 4.78
CA LEU A 25 5.90 -9.90 6.11
C LEU A 25 4.90 -8.89 6.65
N VAL A 26 3.99 -8.39 5.81
CA VAL A 26 2.95 -7.46 6.26
C VAL A 26 1.82 -8.27 6.87
N ALA A 27 1.45 -7.92 8.10
CA ALA A 27 0.42 -8.64 8.83
C ALA A 27 -0.87 -7.84 8.89
N GLU A 28 -1.95 -8.50 9.29
CA GLU A 28 -3.26 -7.87 9.40
C GLU A 28 -3.23 -6.64 10.32
N HIS A 29 -2.51 -6.72 11.44
CA HIS A 29 -2.46 -5.58 12.35
C HIS A 29 -1.77 -4.36 11.73
N ASP A 30 -0.84 -4.59 10.81
CA ASP A 30 -0.19 -3.50 10.07
C ASP A 30 -1.21 -2.83 9.15
N LEU A 31 -2.03 -3.64 8.48
CA LEU A 31 -3.05 -3.12 7.57
C LEU A 31 -4.10 -2.31 8.31
N LYS A 32 -4.45 -2.73 9.51
CA LYS A 32 -5.39 -1.98 10.34
C LYS A 32 -4.86 -0.60 10.68
N LYS A 33 -3.55 -0.48 10.90
CA LYS A 33 -2.92 0.82 11.15
C LYS A 33 -3.06 1.73 9.95
N VAL A 34 -2.89 1.17 8.75
CA VAL A 34 -3.04 1.96 7.52
C VAL A 34 -4.50 2.37 7.35
N ASP A 35 -5.44 1.47 7.63
CA ASP A 35 -6.88 1.77 7.53
C ASP A 35 -7.24 3.03 8.31
N LYS A 36 -6.62 3.22 9.47
CA LYS A 36 -6.92 4.35 10.36
C LYS A 36 -6.10 5.60 10.05
N ALA A 37 -5.09 5.48 9.21
CA ALA A 37 -4.19 6.59 8.94
C ALA A 37 -4.86 7.61 8.02
N GLU A 38 -4.57 8.89 8.26
CA GLU A 38 -5.02 9.95 7.37
C GLU A 38 -4.31 9.87 6.03
N ASP A 39 -3.00 9.65 6.08
CA ASP A 39 -2.19 9.48 4.88
C ASP A 39 -1.82 8.02 4.77
N LYS A 40 -2.66 7.26 4.09
CA LYS A 40 -2.50 5.82 4.00
C LYS A 40 -1.23 5.43 3.25
N LEU A 41 -0.90 6.15 2.19
CA LEU A 41 0.31 5.85 1.43
C LEU A 41 1.54 6.03 2.29
N ASN A 42 1.62 7.14 3.01
CA ASN A 42 2.75 7.42 3.87
C ASN A 42 2.92 6.33 4.94
N LYS A 43 1.81 5.92 5.55
CA LYS A 43 1.83 4.89 6.57
C LYS A 43 2.28 3.55 6.00
N PHE A 44 1.75 3.19 4.83
CA PHE A 44 2.10 1.94 4.18
C PHE A 44 3.56 1.89 3.77
N LEU A 45 4.07 3.01 3.23
CA LEU A 45 5.49 3.11 2.88
C LEU A 45 6.36 2.87 4.12
N THR A 46 5.99 3.46 5.24
CA THR A 46 6.73 3.27 6.49
C THR A 46 6.75 1.80 6.90
N ILE A 47 5.61 1.13 6.79
CA ILE A 47 5.52 -0.28 7.14
C ILE A 47 6.45 -1.12 6.26
N LEU A 48 6.44 -0.86 4.95
CA LEU A 48 7.30 -1.59 4.04
C LEU A 48 8.78 -1.34 4.32
N GLN A 49 9.12 -0.10 4.70
CA GLN A 49 10.49 0.22 5.07
C GLN A 49 10.93 -0.57 6.30
N VAL A 50 10.06 -0.65 7.30
CA VAL A 50 10.37 -1.37 8.53
C VAL A 50 10.48 -2.88 8.29
N LYS A 51 9.55 -3.42 7.53
CA LYS A 51 9.49 -4.87 7.35
C LYS A 51 10.54 -5.41 6.38
N TYR A 52 10.89 -4.64 5.37
CA TYR A 52 11.77 -5.12 4.30
C TYR A 52 13.09 -4.35 4.19
N GLY A 53 13.24 -3.28 4.93
CA GLY A 53 14.44 -2.47 4.83
C GLY A 53 14.52 -1.66 3.54
N TYR A 54 13.40 -1.44 2.89
CA TYR A 54 13.38 -0.63 1.67
C TYR A 54 13.68 0.83 1.98
N THR A 55 14.27 1.51 1.02
CA THR A 55 14.24 2.97 1.05
C THR A 55 12.81 3.38 0.71
N ARG A 56 12.46 4.65 0.99
CA ARG A 56 11.12 5.14 0.69
C ARG A 56 10.85 5.06 -0.82
N GLU A 57 11.86 5.35 -1.62
CA GLU A 57 11.75 5.25 -3.07
C GLU A 57 11.50 3.81 -3.53
N GLN A 58 12.25 2.86 -2.95
CA GLN A 58 12.07 1.45 -3.28
C GLN A 58 10.68 0.96 -2.92
N ALA A 59 10.18 1.38 -1.75
CA ALA A 59 8.84 0.99 -1.34
C ALA A 59 7.79 1.51 -2.32
N ARG A 60 7.95 2.75 -2.76
CA ARG A 60 7.04 3.37 -3.72
C ARG A 60 7.05 2.62 -5.06
N VAL A 61 8.25 2.28 -5.52
CA VAL A 61 8.41 1.54 -6.77
C VAL A 61 7.75 0.16 -6.67
N GLU A 62 7.92 -0.53 -5.55
CA GLU A 62 7.31 -1.84 -5.36
C GLU A 62 5.79 -1.77 -5.37
N ILE A 63 5.21 -0.77 -4.73
CA ILE A 63 3.77 -0.60 -4.74
C ILE A 63 3.26 -0.39 -6.16
N ASN A 64 3.91 0.49 -6.91
CA ASN A 64 3.50 0.79 -8.29
C ASN A 64 3.64 -0.43 -9.18
N LYS A 65 4.72 -1.19 -9.00
CA LYS A 65 4.97 -2.39 -9.78
C LYS A 65 3.88 -3.44 -9.54
N ARG A 66 3.56 -3.69 -8.29
CA ARG A 66 2.52 -4.66 -7.94
C ARG A 66 1.16 -4.23 -8.45
N TRP A 67 0.87 -2.94 -8.31
CA TRP A 67 -0.40 -2.41 -8.79
C TRP A 67 -0.53 -2.53 -10.30
N ALA A 68 0.53 -2.24 -11.04
CA ALA A 68 0.52 -2.33 -12.50
C ALA A 68 0.30 -3.78 -12.95
N GLU A 69 0.95 -4.72 -12.29
CA GLU A 69 0.79 -6.13 -12.61
C GLU A 69 -0.65 -6.60 -12.32
N PHE A 70 -1.20 -6.18 -11.20
CA PHE A 70 -2.56 -6.52 -10.83
C PHE A 70 -3.56 -5.97 -11.84
N ASN A 71 -3.41 -4.71 -12.21
CA ASN A 71 -4.29 -4.07 -13.19
C ASN A 71 -4.24 -4.79 -14.54
N ARG A 72 -3.05 -5.16 -14.97
CA ARG A 72 -2.89 -5.87 -16.23
C ARG A 72 -3.61 -7.20 -16.21
N ALA A 73 -3.55 -7.90 -15.08
CA ALA A 73 -4.19 -9.20 -14.94
C ALA A 73 -5.72 -9.11 -14.97
N GLN A 74 -6.27 -7.92 -14.65
CA GLN A 74 -7.71 -7.71 -14.62
C GLN A 74 -8.30 -7.31 -15.98
N GLU A 75 -7.46 -6.97 -16.94
CA GLU A 75 -7.91 -6.58 -18.27
C GLU A 75 -8.40 -7.73 -19.09
#